data_da53d733bd51f937cd7db07ecdd570d0
#
_entry.id   da53d733bd51f937cd7db07ecdd570d0
#
_cell.length_a   1.000
_cell.length_b   1.000
_cell.length_c   1.000
_cell.angle_alpha   90.00
_cell.angle_beta   90.00
_cell.angle_gamma   90.00
#
_symmetry.space_group_name_H-M   'P 1'
#
loop_
_entity.id
_entity.type
_entity.pdbx_description
1 polymer ?
#
loop_
_entity_poly.entity_id
_entity_poly.type
_entity_poly.pdbx_seq_one_letter_code
_entity_poly.pdbx_strand_id
1 'polypeptide(L)'
;MNLIYGIIGVNTAIFGYAAYAKMQAKQGYFENLIQFMQHFTLNVTEFKNGRWYQTITSVFTHTDLFHYLGNMVSFYFLGQFLATTPLITPGRFLIIALGSGFTGSLFYLFNHQQKAQRNGGLDHTRGLGFSGAIMGVSAVAACLYPTAKVHLYGLIPVPLWGLVAGYAIYDGYYLNENKSRISHSGHLGGLAFGLVYYLARLRFRRF
;
A
#
# COMPACT_ATOMS: atom_id res chain seq x y z
N MET A 1 -14.46 -14.34 -0.16
CA MET A 1 -15.15 -13.19 -0.79
C MET A 1 -15.43 -12.06 0.21
N ASN A 2 -15.99 -12.32 1.37
CA ASN A 2 -16.33 -11.30 2.39
C ASN A 2 -15.14 -10.45 2.88
N LEU A 3 -13.93 -11.04 2.91
CA LEU A 3 -12.73 -10.38 3.42
C LEU A 3 -12.27 -9.19 2.56
N ILE A 4 -12.32 -9.33 1.23
CA ILE A 4 -11.93 -8.24 0.30
C ILE A 4 -12.89 -7.06 0.46
N TYR A 5 -14.20 -7.32 0.53
CA TYR A 5 -15.19 -6.27 0.78
C TYR A 5 -15.02 -5.63 2.17
N GLY A 6 -14.66 -6.43 3.20
CA GLY A 6 -14.36 -5.90 4.52
C GLY A 6 -13.18 -4.92 4.51
N ILE A 7 -12.08 -5.28 3.83
CA ILE A 7 -10.91 -4.40 3.68
C ILE A 7 -11.27 -3.14 2.88
N ILE A 8 -12.02 -3.26 1.78
CA ILE A 8 -12.50 -2.12 1.01
C ILE A 8 -13.39 -1.23 1.88
N GLY A 9 -14.30 -1.82 2.68
CA GLY A 9 -15.18 -1.09 3.59
C GLY A 9 -14.42 -0.26 4.62
N VAL A 10 -13.34 -0.81 5.22
CA VAL A 10 -12.48 -0.06 6.15
C VAL A 10 -11.80 1.12 5.44
N ASN A 11 -11.22 0.90 4.26
CA ASN A 11 -10.61 1.98 3.46
C ASN A 11 -11.64 3.05 3.10
N THR A 12 -12.88 2.65 2.74
CA THR A 12 -13.97 3.57 2.40
C THR A 12 -14.38 4.42 3.59
N ALA A 13 -14.52 3.81 4.77
CA ALA A 13 -14.89 4.53 5.99
C ALA A 13 -13.84 5.57 6.38
N ILE A 14 -12.55 5.20 6.32
CA ILE A 14 -11.44 6.11 6.61
C ILE A 14 -11.35 7.22 5.55
N PHE A 15 -11.58 6.90 4.27
CA PHE A 15 -11.65 7.90 3.21
C PHE A 15 -12.81 8.89 3.40
N GLY A 16 -13.97 8.41 3.81
CA GLY A 16 -15.14 9.25 4.16
C GLY A 16 -14.81 10.21 5.32
N TYR A 17 -14.12 9.72 6.35
CA TYR A 17 -13.67 10.59 7.45
C TYR A 17 -12.64 11.63 6.97
N ALA A 18 -11.69 11.26 6.11
CA ALA A 18 -10.75 12.21 5.50
C ALA A 18 -11.46 13.30 4.70
N ALA A 19 -12.47 12.92 3.90
CA ALA A 19 -13.27 13.85 3.12
C ALA A 19 -14.06 14.82 4.01
N TYR A 20 -14.68 14.30 5.07
CA TYR A 20 -15.37 15.12 6.09
C TYR A 20 -14.42 16.12 6.75
N ALA A 21 -13.26 15.65 7.24
CA ALA A 21 -12.27 16.52 7.87
C ALA A 21 -11.76 17.63 6.93
N LYS A 22 -11.55 17.31 5.66
CA LYS A 22 -11.20 18.30 4.63
C LYS A 22 -12.33 19.31 4.36
N MET A 23 -13.57 18.86 4.36
CA MET A 23 -14.73 19.73 4.19
C MET A 23 -14.83 20.74 5.35
N GLN A 24 -14.65 20.29 6.58
CA GLN A 24 -14.61 21.14 7.77
C GLN A 24 -13.46 22.17 7.70
N ALA A 25 -12.27 21.75 7.28
CA ALA A 25 -11.13 22.65 7.12
C ALA A 25 -11.38 23.76 6.08
N LYS A 26 -12.13 23.48 5.00
CA LYS A 26 -12.56 24.51 4.02
C LYS A 26 -13.49 25.54 4.64
N GLN A 27 -14.19 25.21 5.71
CA GLN A 27 -15.07 26.11 6.47
C GLN A 27 -14.34 26.84 7.61
N GLY A 28 -13.02 26.62 7.76
CA GLY A 28 -12.18 27.21 8.81
C GLY A 28 -11.98 26.33 10.05
N TYR A 29 -12.58 25.14 10.11
CA TYR A 29 -12.46 24.22 11.24
C TYR A 29 -11.35 23.18 10.98
N PHE A 30 -10.11 23.49 11.34
CA PHE A 30 -8.95 22.67 10.99
C PHE A 30 -8.67 21.49 11.96
N GLU A 31 -9.28 21.48 13.14
CA GLU A 31 -8.94 20.53 14.20
C GLU A 31 -9.09 19.06 13.77
N ASN A 32 -10.22 18.70 13.14
CA ASN A 32 -10.47 17.36 12.65
C ASN A 32 -9.45 16.93 11.58
N LEU A 33 -9.03 17.84 10.70
CA LEU A 33 -8.02 17.55 9.69
C LEU A 33 -6.64 17.34 10.32
N ILE A 34 -6.27 18.16 11.29
CA ILE A 34 -5.00 18.02 12.02
C ILE A 34 -4.96 16.68 12.76
N GLN A 35 -6.00 16.34 13.51
CA GLN A 35 -6.11 15.06 14.21
C GLN A 35 -6.08 13.88 13.23
N PHE A 36 -6.84 13.96 12.13
CA PHE A 36 -6.82 12.94 11.09
C PHE A 36 -5.40 12.72 10.55
N MET A 37 -4.71 13.79 10.16
CA MET A 37 -3.34 13.68 9.62
C MET A 37 -2.36 13.12 10.65
N GLN A 38 -2.52 13.47 11.93
CA GLN A 38 -1.67 12.97 13.00
C GLN A 38 -1.90 11.51 13.37
N HIS A 39 -3.09 10.95 13.18
CA HIS A 39 -3.40 9.58 13.57
C HIS A 39 -3.45 8.59 12.41
N PHE A 40 -3.73 9.06 11.21
CA PHE A 40 -3.98 8.21 10.04
C PHE A 40 -2.91 8.31 8.95
N THR A 41 -1.89 9.15 9.11
CA THR A 41 -0.79 9.22 8.14
C THR A 41 0.55 8.93 8.81
N LEU A 42 1.47 8.30 8.07
CA LEU A 42 2.77 7.88 8.58
C LEU A 42 3.79 9.01 8.44
N ASN A 43 4.43 9.39 9.54
CA ASN A 43 5.50 10.38 9.56
C ASN A 43 6.64 9.92 10.46
N VAL A 44 7.89 10.12 10.04
CA VAL A 44 9.09 9.66 10.76
C VAL A 44 9.17 10.27 12.16
N THR A 45 8.93 11.56 12.29
CA THR A 45 9.02 12.26 13.58
C THR A 45 7.95 11.79 14.55
N GLU A 46 6.71 11.64 14.07
CA GLU A 46 5.60 11.18 14.89
C GLU A 46 5.76 9.72 15.30
N PHE A 47 6.28 8.88 14.41
CA PHE A 47 6.63 7.49 14.74
C PHE A 47 7.66 7.41 15.88
N LYS A 48 8.72 8.21 15.82
CA LYS A 48 9.74 8.30 16.90
C LYS A 48 9.16 8.80 18.22
N ASN A 49 8.13 9.62 18.17
CA ASN A 49 7.40 10.14 19.33
C ASN A 49 6.32 9.17 19.86
N GLY A 50 6.39 7.88 19.49
CA GLY A 50 5.53 6.83 20.05
C GLY A 50 4.25 6.53 19.24
N ARG A 51 4.00 7.17 18.09
CA ARG A 51 2.84 6.88 17.25
C ARG A 51 3.09 5.71 16.28
N TRP A 52 3.61 4.62 16.81
CA TRP A 52 3.95 3.41 16.04
C TRP A 52 2.74 2.81 15.29
N TYR A 53 1.52 2.98 15.79
CA TYR A 53 0.28 2.50 15.17
C TYR A 53 0.03 3.11 13.78
N GLN A 54 0.66 4.26 13.46
CA GLN A 54 0.60 4.85 12.13
C GLN A 54 1.12 3.90 11.04
N THR A 55 1.98 2.93 11.37
CA THR A 55 2.42 1.88 10.42
C THR A 55 1.27 1.01 9.92
N ILE A 56 0.16 0.99 10.65
CA ILE A 56 -1.05 0.24 10.28
C ILE A 56 -2.14 1.18 9.79
N THR A 57 -2.45 2.27 10.52
CA THR A 57 -3.55 3.17 10.16
C THR A 57 -3.31 3.85 8.82
N SER A 58 -2.07 4.22 8.49
CA SER A 58 -1.72 4.85 7.22
C SER A 58 -1.95 3.94 6.01
N VAL A 59 -1.84 2.62 6.19
CA VAL A 59 -2.08 1.65 5.10
C VAL A 59 -3.53 1.75 4.58
N PHE A 60 -4.49 2.00 5.47
CA PHE A 60 -5.91 2.11 5.10
C PHE A 60 -6.34 3.53 4.74
N THR A 61 -5.41 4.47 4.66
CA THR A 61 -5.70 5.89 4.51
C THR A 61 -5.53 6.36 3.08
N HIS A 62 -6.50 7.12 2.60
CA HIS A 62 -6.44 7.84 1.34
C HIS A 62 -7.00 9.25 1.54
N THR A 63 -6.38 10.24 0.89
CA THR A 63 -6.81 11.63 0.98
C THR A 63 -7.16 12.25 -0.37
N ASP A 64 -6.97 11.50 -1.45
CA ASP A 64 -7.32 11.88 -2.83
C ASP A 64 -8.24 10.82 -3.44
N LEU A 65 -9.25 11.27 -4.20
CA LEU A 65 -10.27 10.41 -4.77
C LEU A 65 -9.70 9.43 -5.80
N PHE A 66 -8.83 9.91 -6.70
CA PHE A 66 -8.26 9.05 -7.74
C PHE A 66 -7.28 8.04 -7.16
N HIS A 67 -6.51 8.44 -6.14
CA HIS A 67 -5.66 7.54 -5.39
C HIS A 67 -6.48 6.45 -4.67
N TYR A 68 -7.58 6.83 -4.00
CA TYR A 68 -8.50 5.90 -3.36
C TYR A 68 -9.11 4.91 -4.38
N LEU A 69 -9.72 5.42 -5.43
CA LEU A 69 -10.37 4.59 -6.45
C LEU A 69 -9.39 3.65 -7.14
N GLY A 70 -8.22 4.15 -7.54
CA GLY A 70 -7.17 3.34 -8.16
C GLY A 70 -6.73 2.18 -7.26
N ASN A 71 -6.54 2.43 -5.97
CA ASN A 71 -6.20 1.38 -5.01
C ASN A 71 -7.35 0.38 -4.83
N MET A 72 -8.59 0.84 -4.63
CA MET A 72 -9.72 -0.06 -4.36
C MET A 72 -10.06 -0.92 -5.57
N VAL A 73 -10.03 -0.35 -6.78
CA VAL A 73 -10.24 -1.11 -8.02
C VAL A 73 -9.13 -2.14 -8.23
N SER A 74 -7.87 -1.74 -8.09
CA SER A 74 -6.73 -2.66 -8.22
C SER A 74 -6.80 -3.77 -7.18
N PHE A 75 -7.08 -3.43 -5.92
CA PHE A 75 -7.19 -4.41 -4.85
C PHE A 75 -8.37 -5.36 -5.06
N TYR A 76 -9.50 -4.87 -5.55
CA TYR A 76 -10.65 -5.71 -5.86
C TYR A 76 -10.29 -6.78 -6.89
N PHE A 77 -9.78 -6.39 -8.06
CA PHE A 77 -9.48 -7.34 -9.13
C PHE A 77 -8.32 -8.29 -8.78
N LEU A 78 -7.20 -7.78 -8.31
CA LEU A 78 -6.04 -8.59 -7.94
C LEU A 78 -6.31 -9.45 -6.70
N GLY A 79 -7.05 -8.91 -5.74
CA GLY A 79 -7.47 -9.62 -4.54
C GLY A 79 -8.42 -10.77 -4.86
N GLN A 80 -9.43 -10.54 -5.72
CA GLN A 80 -10.34 -11.60 -6.18
C GLN A 80 -9.57 -12.68 -6.94
N PHE A 81 -8.70 -12.28 -7.87
CA PHE A 81 -7.86 -13.22 -8.62
C PHE A 81 -7.02 -14.10 -7.69
N LEU A 82 -6.35 -13.50 -6.70
CA LEU A 82 -5.54 -14.25 -5.75
C LEU A 82 -6.39 -15.11 -4.80
N ALA A 83 -7.53 -14.61 -4.32
CA ALA A 83 -8.41 -15.30 -3.39
C ALA A 83 -9.13 -16.53 -4.00
N THR A 84 -9.25 -16.61 -5.33
CA THR A 84 -9.78 -17.81 -6.01
C THR A 84 -8.74 -18.93 -6.15
N THR A 85 -7.48 -18.67 -5.84
CA THR A 85 -6.40 -19.65 -5.88
C THR A 85 -6.51 -20.64 -4.71
N PRO A 86 -6.57 -21.97 -4.95
CA PRO A 86 -6.76 -22.97 -3.89
C PRO A 86 -5.72 -22.92 -2.76
N LEU A 87 -4.49 -22.50 -3.08
CA LEU A 87 -3.42 -22.32 -2.08
C LEU A 87 -3.64 -21.15 -1.13
N ILE A 88 -4.51 -20.20 -1.45
CA ILE A 88 -4.69 -18.95 -0.71
C ILE A 88 -5.93 -19.06 0.18
N THR A 89 -5.71 -19.52 1.40
CA THR A 89 -6.74 -19.48 2.44
C THR A 89 -7.01 -18.02 2.88
N PRO A 90 -8.18 -17.72 3.49
CA PRO A 90 -8.46 -16.38 4.02
C PRO A 90 -7.36 -15.84 4.95
N GLY A 91 -6.81 -16.69 5.82
CA GLY A 91 -5.71 -16.31 6.72
C GLY A 91 -4.42 -15.97 5.97
N ARG A 92 -4.07 -16.74 4.93
CA ARG A 92 -2.92 -16.42 4.07
C ARG A 92 -3.11 -15.13 3.31
N PHE A 93 -4.32 -14.90 2.78
CA PHE A 93 -4.64 -13.65 2.10
C PHE A 93 -4.46 -12.44 3.02
N LEU A 94 -4.94 -12.51 4.27
CA LEU A 94 -4.74 -11.46 5.27
C LEU A 94 -3.25 -11.23 5.56
N ILE A 95 -2.48 -12.29 5.78
CA ILE A 95 -1.04 -12.17 6.05
C ILE A 95 -0.33 -11.51 4.86
N ILE A 96 -0.68 -11.89 3.62
CA ILE A 96 -0.11 -11.28 2.41
C ILE A 96 -0.46 -9.80 2.35
N ALA A 97 -1.73 -9.43 2.44
CA ALA A 97 -2.18 -8.05 2.28
C ALA A 97 -1.68 -7.15 3.42
N LEU A 98 -1.93 -7.54 4.68
CA LEU A 98 -1.56 -6.71 5.84
C LEU A 98 -0.05 -6.72 6.10
N GLY A 99 0.62 -7.86 5.94
CA GLY A 99 2.06 -7.97 6.06
C GLY A 99 2.79 -7.12 5.02
N SER A 100 2.29 -7.10 3.78
CA SER A 100 2.85 -6.25 2.71
C SER A 100 2.64 -4.76 3.00
N GLY A 101 1.44 -4.37 3.46
CA GLY A 101 1.17 -2.99 3.85
C GLY A 101 2.07 -2.53 5.00
N PHE A 102 2.17 -3.35 6.05
CA PHE A 102 3.03 -3.07 7.22
C PHE A 102 4.52 -2.97 6.83
N THR A 103 5.03 -3.93 6.05
CA THR A 103 6.43 -3.91 5.57
C THR A 103 6.67 -2.71 4.67
N GLY A 104 5.70 -2.35 3.83
CA GLY A 104 5.73 -1.11 3.06
C GLY A 104 5.89 0.13 3.95
N SER A 105 5.15 0.21 5.05
CA SER A 105 5.28 1.29 6.03
C SER A 105 6.68 1.33 6.67
N LEU A 106 7.28 0.18 6.99
CA LEU A 106 8.64 0.12 7.53
C LEU A 106 9.69 0.58 6.52
N PHE A 107 9.57 0.18 5.26
CA PHE A 107 10.46 0.63 4.19
C PHE A 107 10.32 2.13 3.92
N TYR A 108 9.09 2.66 3.99
CA TYR A 108 8.85 4.10 3.95
C TYR A 108 9.61 4.81 5.07
N LEU A 109 9.43 4.41 6.32
CA LEU A 109 10.10 5.01 7.47
C LEU A 109 11.62 4.97 7.34
N PHE A 110 12.18 3.83 6.93
CA PHE A 110 13.62 3.68 6.75
C PHE A 110 14.17 4.63 5.68
N ASN A 111 13.55 4.68 4.51
CA ASN A 111 13.97 5.57 3.42
C ASN A 111 13.86 7.05 3.80
N HIS A 112 12.71 7.44 4.40
CA HIS A 112 12.48 8.83 4.81
C HIS A 112 13.35 9.26 5.99
N GLN A 113 13.69 8.35 6.89
CA GLN A 113 14.68 8.66 7.95
C GLN A 113 16.06 8.94 7.34
N GLN A 114 16.49 8.20 6.34
CA GLN A 114 17.76 8.48 5.66
C GLN A 114 17.71 9.81 4.90
N LYS A 115 16.59 10.12 4.22
CA LYS A 115 16.38 11.42 3.55
C LYS A 115 16.41 12.57 4.54
N ALA A 116 15.73 12.44 5.69
CA ALA A 116 15.74 13.43 6.75
C ALA A 116 17.16 13.71 7.25
N GLN A 117 17.97 12.67 7.49
CA GLN A 117 19.36 12.84 7.94
C GLN A 117 20.21 13.61 6.92
N ARG A 118 20.01 13.37 5.62
CA ARG A 118 20.72 14.09 4.54
C ARG A 118 20.27 15.55 4.39
N ASN A 119 19.02 15.86 4.75
CA ASN A 119 18.39 17.16 4.56
C ASN A 119 18.29 17.99 5.86
N GLY A 120 19.18 17.79 6.82
CA GLY A 120 19.22 18.58 8.07
C GLY A 120 18.28 18.10 9.16
N GLY A 121 17.80 16.86 9.10
CA GLY A 121 17.08 16.20 10.20
C GLY A 121 15.56 16.34 10.19
N LEU A 122 14.97 17.13 9.29
CA LEU A 122 13.52 17.33 9.20
C LEU A 122 12.93 16.64 7.96
N ASP A 123 11.92 15.83 8.17
CA ASP A 123 11.06 15.29 7.10
C ASP A 123 9.61 15.54 7.48
N HIS A 124 8.94 16.41 6.73
CA HIS A 124 7.53 16.73 6.89
C HIS A 124 6.62 15.89 6.00
N THR A 125 7.19 14.97 5.23
CA THR A 125 6.39 14.12 4.34
C THR A 125 5.53 13.14 5.14
N ARG A 126 4.40 12.77 4.53
CA ARG A 126 3.44 11.85 5.13
C ARG A 126 3.13 10.72 4.15
N GLY A 127 3.39 9.48 4.59
CA GLY A 127 3.03 8.27 3.86
C GLY A 127 1.60 7.85 4.15
N LEU A 128 0.89 7.39 3.12
CA LEU A 128 -0.46 6.84 3.23
C LEU A 128 -0.80 6.03 1.98
N GLY A 129 -1.73 5.08 2.11
CA GLY A 129 -2.29 4.35 0.98
C GLY A 129 -2.14 2.85 1.06
N PHE A 130 -3.10 2.13 0.47
CA PHE A 130 -3.15 0.67 0.45
C PHE A 130 -2.23 0.04 -0.62
N SER A 131 -1.53 0.87 -1.39
CA SER A 131 -0.72 0.43 -2.54
C SER A 131 0.41 -0.54 -2.18
N GLY A 132 1.05 -0.39 -1.01
CA GLY A 132 2.03 -1.36 -0.52
C GLY A 132 1.45 -2.77 -0.34
N ALA A 133 0.22 -2.87 0.18
CA ALA A 133 -0.51 -4.13 0.28
C ALA A 133 -0.82 -4.71 -1.12
N ILE A 134 -1.25 -3.87 -2.06
CA ILE A 134 -1.53 -4.26 -3.45
C ILE A 134 -0.26 -4.79 -4.12
N MET A 135 0.90 -4.15 -3.92
CA MET A 135 2.17 -4.61 -4.48
C MET A 135 2.53 -6.02 -4.01
N GLY A 136 2.33 -6.34 -2.73
CA GLY A 136 2.59 -7.69 -2.23
C GLY A 136 1.59 -8.72 -2.75
N VAL A 137 0.30 -8.38 -2.83
CA VAL A 137 -0.73 -9.22 -3.47
C VAL A 137 -0.37 -9.50 -4.93
N SER A 138 0.04 -8.45 -5.67
CA SER A 138 0.49 -8.56 -7.07
C SER A 138 1.72 -9.44 -7.22
N ALA A 139 2.70 -9.31 -6.31
CA ALA A 139 3.92 -10.12 -6.32
C ALA A 139 3.63 -11.61 -6.13
N VAL A 140 2.77 -11.96 -5.16
CA VAL A 140 2.34 -13.36 -4.96
C VAL A 140 1.57 -13.87 -6.18
N ALA A 141 0.64 -13.08 -6.72
CA ALA A 141 -0.12 -13.44 -7.92
C ALA A 141 0.79 -13.67 -9.14
N ALA A 142 1.79 -12.80 -9.34
CA ALA A 142 2.77 -12.95 -10.43
C ALA A 142 3.67 -14.17 -10.27
N CYS A 143 4.03 -14.55 -9.04
CA CYS A 143 4.80 -15.76 -8.78
C CYS A 143 3.99 -17.04 -9.01
N LEU A 144 2.69 -17.03 -8.72
CA LEU A 144 1.81 -18.19 -8.93
C LEU A 144 1.36 -18.32 -10.39
N TYR A 145 1.07 -17.20 -11.05
CA TYR A 145 0.50 -17.13 -12.40
C TYR A 145 1.20 -16.06 -13.25
N PRO A 146 2.49 -16.23 -13.56
CA PRO A 146 3.30 -15.17 -14.19
C PRO A 146 2.76 -14.70 -15.53
N THR A 147 2.20 -15.59 -16.32
CA THR A 147 1.68 -15.30 -17.67
C THR A 147 0.21 -14.87 -17.69
N ALA A 148 -0.49 -14.92 -16.55
CA ALA A 148 -1.85 -14.39 -16.46
C ALA A 148 -1.85 -12.89 -16.81
N LYS A 149 -2.84 -12.47 -17.60
CA LYS A 149 -2.91 -11.10 -18.13
C LYS A 149 -3.83 -10.23 -17.28
N VAL A 150 -3.35 -9.06 -16.94
CA VAL A 150 -4.14 -7.96 -16.39
C VAL A 150 -4.28 -6.89 -17.47
N HIS A 151 -5.48 -6.38 -17.65
CA HIS A 151 -5.75 -5.34 -18.65
C HIS A 151 -5.59 -3.97 -17.99
N LEU A 152 -4.48 -3.28 -18.30
CA LEU A 152 -4.28 -1.89 -17.87
C LEU A 152 -5.34 -1.01 -18.51
N TYR A 153 -6.03 -0.22 -17.69
CA TYR A 153 -7.17 0.61 -18.10
C TYR A 153 -8.26 -0.17 -18.86
N GLY A 154 -8.36 -1.49 -18.65
CA GLY A 154 -9.30 -2.34 -19.35
C GLY A 154 -8.95 -2.68 -20.81
N LEU A 155 -7.82 -2.16 -21.33
CA LEU A 155 -7.48 -2.21 -22.76
C LEU A 155 -6.19 -2.99 -23.04
N ILE A 156 -5.11 -2.71 -22.34
CA ILE A 156 -3.77 -3.21 -22.67
C ILE A 156 -3.47 -4.47 -21.85
N PRO A 157 -3.41 -5.67 -22.48
CA PRO A 157 -3.10 -6.90 -21.78
C PRO A 157 -1.61 -6.96 -21.43
N VAL A 158 -1.29 -6.92 -20.12
CA VAL A 158 0.08 -7.05 -19.63
C VAL A 158 0.17 -8.32 -18.77
N PRO A 159 1.19 -9.17 -18.96
CA PRO A 159 1.39 -10.32 -18.09
C PRO A 159 1.77 -9.87 -16.68
N LEU A 160 1.30 -10.59 -15.65
CA LEU A 160 1.52 -10.21 -14.25
C LEU A 160 3.01 -10.03 -13.90
N TRP A 161 3.88 -10.91 -14.42
CA TRP A 161 5.32 -10.75 -14.21
C TRP A 161 5.85 -9.42 -14.76
N GLY A 162 5.37 -9.03 -15.96
CA GLY A 162 5.80 -7.77 -16.59
C GLY A 162 5.27 -6.54 -15.85
N LEU A 163 4.03 -6.61 -15.34
CA LEU A 163 3.47 -5.56 -14.50
C LEU A 163 4.29 -5.36 -13.22
N VAL A 164 4.58 -6.44 -12.50
CA VAL A 164 5.32 -6.39 -11.23
C VAL A 164 6.77 -5.95 -11.45
N ALA A 165 7.43 -6.45 -12.50
CA ALA A 165 8.78 -6.03 -12.87
C ALA A 165 8.81 -4.54 -13.26
N GLY A 166 7.84 -4.08 -14.04
CA GLY A 166 7.71 -2.68 -14.42
C GLY A 166 7.56 -1.76 -13.21
N TYR A 167 6.69 -2.12 -12.24
CA TYR A 167 6.58 -1.38 -10.98
C TYR A 167 7.87 -1.41 -10.17
N ALA A 168 8.53 -2.56 -10.04
CA ALA A 168 9.80 -2.68 -9.32
C ALA A 168 10.89 -1.78 -9.90
N ILE A 169 11.02 -1.75 -11.24
CA ILE A 169 11.98 -0.90 -11.95
C ILE A 169 11.62 0.58 -11.76
N TYR A 170 10.35 0.95 -11.95
CA TYR A 170 9.87 2.32 -11.78
C TYR A 170 10.10 2.82 -10.36
N ASP A 171 9.67 2.07 -9.36
CA ASP A 171 9.82 2.46 -7.96
C ASP A 171 11.29 2.45 -7.51
N GLY A 172 12.12 1.54 -8.06
CA GLY A 172 13.56 1.53 -7.82
C GLY A 172 14.26 2.76 -8.40
N TYR A 173 13.90 3.15 -9.62
CA TYR A 173 14.46 4.34 -10.30
C TYR A 173 14.13 5.63 -9.54
N TYR A 174 12.87 5.79 -9.11
CA TYR A 174 12.39 6.98 -8.39
C TYR A 174 12.53 6.90 -6.87
N LEU A 175 13.21 5.89 -6.32
CA LEU A 175 13.32 5.66 -4.87
C LEU A 175 13.82 6.89 -4.09
N ASN A 176 14.77 7.61 -4.67
CA ASN A 176 15.39 8.78 -4.04
C ASN A 176 14.77 10.12 -4.51
N GLU A 177 13.73 10.10 -5.33
CA GLU A 177 13.06 11.32 -5.77
C GLU A 177 12.35 11.99 -4.59
N ASN A 178 12.69 13.28 -4.35
CA ASN A 178 12.14 14.03 -3.22
C ASN A 178 10.81 14.72 -3.53
N LYS A 179 10.49 14.93 -4.82
CA LYS A 179 9.27 15.61 -5.26
C LYS A 179 8.12 14.67 -5.58
N SER A 180 8.36 13.36 -5.57
CA SER A 180 7.33 12.37 -5.86
C SER A 180 6.29 12.33 -4.74
N ARG A 181 5.01 12.28 -5.13
CA ARG A 181 3.88 12.01 -4.22
C ARG A 181 3.64 10.51 -4.02
N ILE A 182 4.40 9.66 -4.71
CA ILE A 182 4.30 8.21 -4.63
C ILE A 182 5.30 7.70 -3.60
N SER A 183 4.86 6.79 -2.74
CA SER A 183 5.72 6.12 -1.77
C SER A 183 6.46 4.95 -2.43
N HIS A 184 7.48 5.25 -3.26
CA HIS A 184 8.26 4.24 -3.99
C HIS A 184 8.85 3.18 -3.04
N SER A 185 9.43 3.61 -1.92
CA SER A 185 9.96 2.69 -0.92
C SER A 185 8.87 1.82 -0.27
N GLY A 186 7.69 2.39 -0.03
CA GLY A 186 6.54 1.64 0.48
C GLY A 186 6.05 0.56 -0.48
N HIS A 187 6.04 0.84 -1.77
CA HIS A 187 5.73 -0.14 -2.83
C HIS A 187 6.75 -1.28 -2.85
N LEU A 188 8.04 -0.95 -2.87
CA LEU A 188 9.12 -1.94 -2.87
C LEU A 188 9.11 -2.81 -1.61
N GLY A 189 8.81 -2.25 -0.43
CA GLY A 189 8.66 -2.99 0.81
C GLY A 189 7.51 -3.98 0.76
N GLY A 190 6.36 -3.57 0.25
CA GLY A 190 5.20 -4.45 0.06
C GLY A 190 5.49 -5.58 -0.93
N LEU A 191 6.10 -5.25 -2.06
CA LEU A 191 6.53 -6.22 -3.08
C LEU A 191 7.52 -7.24 -2.50
N ALA A 192 8.53 -6.79 -1.75
CA ALA A 192 9.52 -7.64 -1.12
C ALA A 192 8.86 -8.63 -0.15
N PHE A 193 7.90 -8.19 0.69
CA PHE A 193 7.16 -9.08 1.57
C PHE A 193 6.41 -10.16 0.78
N GLY A 194 5.70 -9.78 -0.29
CA GLY A 194 4.97 -10.74 -1.13
C GLY A 194 5.87 -11.80 -1.75
N LEU A 195 7.04 -11.41 -2.27
CA LEU A 195 8.05 -12.33 -2.79
C LEU A 195 8.59 -13.28 -1.71
N VAL A 196 8.98 -12.74 -0.56
CA VAL A 196 9.48 -13.55 0.57
C VAL A 196 8.40 -14.52 1.06
N TYR A 197 7.15 -14.07 1.18
CA TYR A 197 6.04 -14.92 1.58
C TYR A 197 5.82 -16.06 0.59
N TYR A 198 5.83 -15.78 -0.72
CA TYR A 198 5.75 -16.82 -1.74
C TYR A 198 6.86 -17.86 -1.61
N LEU A 199 8.11 -17.40 -1.53
CA LEU A 199 9.27 -18.29 -1.43
C LEU A 199 9.25 -19.16 -0.16
N ALA A 200 8.88 -18.57 0.98
CA ALA A 200 8.91 -19.25 2.28
C ALA A 200 7.70 -20.17 2.52
N ARG A 201 6.54 -19.88 1.95
CA ARG A 201 5.28 -20.51 2.37
C ARG A 201 4.49 -21.18 1.24
N LEU A 202 4.70 -20.79 -0.03
CA LEU A 202 3.87 -21.23 -1.15
C LEU A 202 4.64 -22.02 -2.21
N ARG A 203 5.91 -21.70 -2.46
CA ARG A 203 6.71 -22.26 -3.57
C ARG A 203 6.73 -23.79 -3.61
N PHE A 204 6.83 -24.46 -2.47
CA PHE A 204 6.96 -25.92 -2.35
C PHE A 204 5.62 -26.64 -2.11
N ARG A 205 4.50 -25.91 -2.09
CA ARG A 205 3.17 -26.50 -1.99
C ARG A 205 2.64 -26.75 -3.39
N ARG A 206 2.56 -28.04 -3.75
CA ARG A 206 1.91 -28.43 -5.02
C ARG A 206 0.38 -28.29 -4.88
N PHE A 207 -0.27 -27.96 -5.98
CA PHE A 207 -1.73 -27.97 -6.13
C PHE A 207 -2.26 -29.39 -6.00
#